data_5ce58392493bcf330b8d03b952a281b1
#
_entry.id   5ce58392493bcf330b8d03b952a281b1
#
_cell.length_a   1.000
_cell.length_b   1.000
_cell.length_c   1.000
_cell.angle_alpha   90.00
_cell.angle_beta   90.00
_cell.angle_gamma   90.00
#
_symmetry.space_group_name_H-M   'P 1'
#
loop_
_entity.id
_entity.type
_entity.pdbx_description
1 polymer ?
#
loop_
_entity_poly.entity_id
_entity_poly.type
_entity_poly.pdbx_seq_one_letter_code
_entity_poly.pdbx_strand_id
1 'polypeptide(L)'
;MEQGGKDNVHFPHRHLLGIEGLSPEEISILLDRSETYVEQNRRADKTTPLLHGRTIINLFFEDSTRTRTSFELAGKRLGADIISMSVATSSVKKGETLIDTAMTLNAMHPDVLVVRHPDSGAVKLLSEKVNCAVINGGDGSHEHPTQALLDALTIRRRRGRLSGLLVAICGDIMHSRVARSNIHLLNTMGARVRLIAPKTLIPPGIERMGVEVFHDMTDGIKDCDIVMMLRLQRERMSGNFLPSIREYFHFFGLDRKSTRL
;
A
#
# COMPACT_ATOMS: atom_id res chain seq x y z
N MET A 1 -25.13 33.84 -7.78
CA MET A 1 -23.85 33.78 -7.05
C MET A 1 -23.14 32.50 -7.50
N GLU A 2 -22.21 32.68 -8.40
CA GLU A 2 -21.39 31.61 -8.99
C GLU A 2 -20.51 30.99 -7.91
N GLN A 3 -20.76 29.74 -7.59
CA GLN A 3 -19.79 28.95 -6.86
C GLN A 3 -18.70 28.53 -7.85
N GLY A 4 -17.56 29.22 -7.75
CA GLY A 4 -16.38 29.01 -8.56
C GLY A 4 -15.98 27.53 -8.63
N GLY A 5 -15.79 27.08 -9.84
CA GLY A 5 -15.30 25.74 -10.15
C GLY A 5 -13.98 25.47 -9.46
N LYS A 6 -14.00 24.54 -8.51
CA LYS A 6 -12.79 23.78 -8.18
C LYS A 6 -12.59 22.86 -9.39
N ASP A 7 -11.55 23.15 -10.15
CA ASP A 7 -11.10 22.35 -11.26
C ASP A 7 -11.22 20.88 -10.89
N ASN A 8 -11.95 20.14 -11.74
CA ASN A 8 -12.23 18.72 -11.57
C ASN A 8 -10.93 17.96 -11.91
N VAL A 9 -9.93 18.08 -11.01
CA VAL A 9 -8.62 17.47 -11.21
C VAL A 9 -8.83 15.95 -11.21
N HIS A 10 -8.71 15.36 -12.39
CA HIS A 10 -8.97 13.96 -12.64
C HIS A 10 -7.68 13.17 -12.53
N PHE A 11 -7.69 12.03 -11.80
CA PHE A 11 -6.60 11.09 -11.80
C PHE A 11 -6.54 10.40 -13.18
N PRO A 12 -5.41 10.50 -13.92
CA PRO A 12 -5.38 10.17 -15.35
C PRO A 12 -5.32 8.67 -15.63
N HIS A 13 -5.03 7.83 -14.63
CA HIS A 13 -4.85 6.40 -14.83
C HIS A 13 -6.14 5.62 -14.59
N ARG A 14 -6.37 4.63 -15.45
CA ARG A 14 -7.48 3.68 -15.30
C ARG A 14 -7.27 2.72 -14.14
N HIS A 15 -6.03 2.32 -13.90
CA HIS A 15 -5.62 1.36 -12.88
C HIS A 15 -4.75 2.04 -11.83
N LEU A 16 -4.73 1.50 -10.62
CA LEU A 16 -3.76 1.84 -9.58
C LEU A 16 -2.94 0.59 -9.24
N LEU A 17 -1.87 0.34 -9.98
CA LEU A 17 -1.07 -0.88 -9.88
C LEU A 17 0.11 -0.75 -8.93
N GLY A 18 0.66 0.46 -8.80
CA GLY A 18 1.80 0.79 -7.94
C GLY A 18 1.88 2.28 -7.69
N ILE A 19 2.90 2.68 -6.97
CA ILE A 19 3.31 4.09 -6.79
C ILE A 19 4.41 4.44 -7.81
N GLU A 20 5.22 3.46 -8.18
CA GLU A 20 6.26 3.65 -9.19
C GLU A 20 5.66 4.23 -10.47
N GLY A 21 6.24 5.33 -10.95
CA GLY A 21 5.80 6.03 -12.17
C GLY A 21 4.69 7.07 -11.99
N LEU A 22 4.13 7.22 -10.78
CA LEU A 22 3.23 8.34 -10.49
C LEU A 22 4.01 9.64 -10.27
N SER A 23 3.48 10.74 -10.78
CA SER A 23 4.03 12.07 -10.54
C SER A 23 3.64 12.62 -9.15
N PRO A 24 4.35 13.65 -8.64
CA PRO A 24 3.97 14.33 -7.39
C PRO A 24 2.53 14.87 -7.43
N GLU A 25 2.09 15.37 -8.58
CA GLU A 25 0.76 15.93 -8.80
C GLU A 25 -0.30 14.83 -8.70
N GLU A 26 -0.07 13.67 -9.33
CA GLU A 26 -0.97 12.52 -9.29
C GLU A 26 -1.12 11.95 -7.88
N ILE A 27 -0.02 11.85 -7.14
CA ILE A 27 -0.03 11.46 -5.73
C ILE A 27 -0.82 12.49 -4.91
N SER A 28 -0.60 13.79 -5.15
CA SER A 28 -1.29 14.86 -4.44
C SER A 28 -2.79 14.82 -4.68
N ILE A 29 -3.24 14.58 -5.92
CA ILE A 29 -4.67 14.39 -6.25
C ILE A 29 -5.30 13.30 -5.39
N LEU A 30 -4.63 12.13 -5.27
CA LEU A 30 -5.13 11.02 -4.47
C LEU A 30 -5.16 11.35 -2.97
N LEU A 31 -4.12 12.02 -2.47
CA LEU A 31 -4.06 12.43 -1.06
C LEU A 31 -5.12 13.50 -0.73
N ASP A 32 -5.34 14.49 -1.61
CA ASP A 32 -6.32 15.55 -1.41
C ASP A 32 -7.75 15.00 -1.46
N ARG A 33 -8.02 14.10 -2.39
CA ARG A 33 -9.28 13.37 -2.44
C ARG A 33 -9.50 12.53 -1.18
N SER A 34 -8.45 11.87 -0.69
CA SER A 34 -8.52 11.06 0.54
C SER A 34 -8.83 11.90 1.77
N GLU A 35 -8.34 13.16 1.83
CA GLU A 35 -8.62 14.08 2.95
C GLU A 35 -10.12 14.35 3.10
N THR A 36 -10.84 14.50 1.99
CA THR A 36 -12.30 14.74 2.04
C THR A 36 -13.05 13.54 2.65
N TYR A 37 -12.59 12.31 2.38
CA TYR A 37 -13.18 11.10 2.96
C TYR A 37 -12.81 10.88 4.42
N VAL A 38 -11.69 11.40 4.91
CA VAL A 38 -11.38 11.37 6.35
C VAL A 38 -12.42 12.15 7.13
N GLU A 39 -12.79 13.34 6.65
CA GLU A 39 -13.81 14.15 7.31
C GLU A 39 -15.22 13.52 7.19
N GLN A 40 -15.55 12.96 6.03
CA GLN A 40 -16.80 12.25 5.84
C GLN A 40 -16.93 11.05 6.79
N ASN A 41 -15.85 10.29 6.98
CA ASN A 41 -15.84 9.11 7.86
C ASN A 41 -16.07 9.43 9.35
N ARG A 42 -15.98 10.69 9.76
CA ARG A 42 -16.26 11.17 11.13
C ARG A 42 -17.71 11.59 11.33
N ARG A 43 -18.51 11.73 10.26
CA ARG A 43 -19.92 12.11 10.31
C ARG A 43 -20.77 10.93 10.80
N ALA A 44 -21.99 11.21 11.26
CA ALA A 44 -22.97 10.17 11.61
C ALA A 44 -23.35 9.37 10.35
N ASP A 45 -23.74 10.05 9.26
CA ASP A 45 -23.88 9.45 7.94
C ASP A 45 -22.53 9.51 7.19
N LYS A 46 -22.03 8.31 6.86
CA LYS A 46 -20.73 8.09 6.19
C LYS A 46 -20.91 7.68 4.74
N THR A 47 -22.15 7.63 4.25
CA THR A 47 -22.47 7.13 2.93
C THR A 47 -22.55 8.24 1.89
N THR A 48 -22.22 7.91 0.66
CA THR A 48 -22.46 8.72 -0.52
C THR A 48 -22.76 7.81 -1.72
N PRO A 49 -23.69 8.19 -2.64
CA PRO A 49 -24.08 7.33 -3.74
C PRO A 49 -23.16 7.46 -4.97
N LEU A 50 -21.89 7.80 -4.80
CA LEU A 50 -20.97 8.06 -5.91
C LEU A 50 -20.74 6.86 -6.82
N LEU A 51 -20.84 5.66 -6.28
CA LEU A 51 -20.66 4.40 -7.01
C LEU A 51 -21.95 3.58 -7.05
N HIS A 52 -23.12 4.22 -6.91
CA HIS A 52 -24.41 3.54 -7.01
C HIS A 52 -24.55 2.84 -8.37
N GLY A 53 -24.93 1.55 -8.36
CA GLY A 53 -25.04 0.72 -9.56
C GLY A 53 -23.69 0.22 -10.11
N ARG A 54 -22.57 0.48 -9.42
CA ARG A 54 -21.26 -0.06 -9.77
C ARG A 54 -20.93 -1.30 -8.95
N THR A 55 -20.29 -2.27 -9.60
CA THR A 55 -19.86 -3.53 -8.96
C THR A 55 -18.36 -3.54 -8.72
N ILE A 56 -17.96 -3.78 -7.47
CA ILE A 56 -16.57 -3.94 -7.07
C ILE A 56 -16.35 -5.38 -6.62
N ILE A 57 -15.37 -6.06 -7.20
CA ILE A 57 -14.96 -7.40 -6.77
C ILE A 57 -13.63 -7.31 -6.04
N ASN A 58 -13.59 -7.74 -4.78
CA ASN A 58 -12.37 -7.93 -4.01
C ASN A 58 -11.87 -9.37 -4.19
N LEU A 59 -10.81 -9.53 -4.97
CA LEU A 59 -10.23 -10.83 -5.32
C LEU A 59 -8.91 -11.03 -4.54
N PHE A 60 -8.96 -11.83 -3.48
CA PHE A 60 -7.85 -12.04 -2.57
C PHE A 60 -7.33 -13.46 -2.61
N PHE A 61 -6.09 -13.62 -3.06
CA PHE A 61 -5.34 -14.89 -3.09
C PHE A 61 -4.51 -15.12 -1.83
N GLU A 62 -4.31 -14.08 -1.01
CA GLU A 62 -3.71 -14.14 0.32
C GLU A 62 -4.72 -13.70 1.38
N ASP A 63 -4.64 -14.26 2.58
CA ASP A 63 -5.43 -13.80 3.72
C ASP A 63 -5.06 -12.36 4.10
N SER A 64 -6.07 -11.52 4.22
CA SER A 64 -5.90 -10.12 4.63
C SER A 64 -7.18 -9.55 5.21
N THR A 65 -7.35 -9.65 6.51
CA THR A 65 -8.52 -9.10 7.18
C THR A 65 -8.62 -7.58 7.01
N ARG A 66 -7.54 -6.86 7.32
CA ARG A 66 -7.56 -5.38 7.28
C ARG A 66 -7.79 -4.82 5.88
N THR A 67 -7.01 -5.27 4.89
CA THR A 67 -7.11 -4.73 3.52
C THR A 67 -8.46 -5.08 2.90
N ARG A 68 -8.92 -6.33 3.01
CA ARG A 68 -10.23 -6.74 2.48
C ARG A 68 -11.36 -5.93 3.11
N THR A 69 -11.43 -5.88 4.45
CA THR A 69 -12.48 -5.13 5.15
C THR A 69 -12.45 -3.63 4.84
N SER A 70 -11.26 -3.03 4.66
CA SER A 70 -11.17 -1.61 4.30
C SER A 70 -11.74 -1.32 2.91
N PHE A 71 -11.48 -2.16 1.91
CA PHE A 71 -12.08 -2.03 0.58
C PHE A 71 -13.58 -2.32 0.58
N GLU A 72 -14.03 -3.36 1.31
CA GLU A 72 -15.47 -3.63 1.50
C GLU A 72 -16.20 -2.43 2.09
N LEU A 73 -15.65 -1.86 3.15
CA LEU A 73 -16.23 -0.72 3.84
C LEU A 73 -16.23 0.53 2.94
N ALA A 74 -15.14 0.79 2.22
CA ALA A 74 -15.03 1.91 1.30
C ALA A 74 -16.09 1.83 0.19
N GLY A 75 -16.20 0.67 -0.48
CA GLY A 75 -17.19 0.49 -1.55
C GLY A 75 -18.63 0.63 -1.06
N LYS A 76 -18.96 0.03 0.10
CA LYS A 76 -20.30 0.17 0.71
C LYS A 76 -20.63 1.63 1.05
N ARG A 77 -19.67 2.39 1.58
CA ARG A 77 -19.86 3.81 1.87
C ARG A 77 -20.04 4.67 0.62
N LEU A 78 -19.47 4.23 -0.49
CA LEU A 78 -19.64 4.87 -1.80
C LEU A 78 -20.90 4.41 -2.57
N GLY A 79 -21.66 3.47 -2.01
CA GLY A 79 -22.91 2.98 -2.61
C GLY A 79 -22.73 1.89 -3.66
N ALA A 80 -21.56 1.25 -3.74
CA ALA A 80 -21.29 0.17 -4.68
C ALA A 80 -21.80 -1.19 -4.18
N ASP A 81 -22.10 -2.08 -5.12
CA ASP A 81 -22.29 -3.51 -4.87
C ASP A 81 -20.93 -4.17 -4.70
N ILE A 82 -20.71 -4.85 -3.55
CA ILE A 82 -19.41 -5.44 -3.20
C ILE A 82 -19.52 -6.95 -3.17
N ILE A 83 -18.63 -7.60 -3.92
CA ILE A 83 -18.43 -9.04 -3.89
C ILE A 83 -17.01 -9.31 -3.39
N SER A 84 -16.85 -10.03 -2.29
CA SER A 84 -15.54 -10.41 -1.77
C SER A 84 -15.30 -11.91 -1.94
N MET A 85 -14.24 -12.24 -2.64
CA MET A 85 -13.84 -13.63 -2.92
C MET A 85 -12.48 -13.91 -2.26
N SER A 86 -12.43 -14.99 -1.48
CA SER A 86 -11.17 -15.57 -1.01
C SER A 86 -10.85 -16.80 -1.86
N VAL A 87 -9.83 -16.69 -2.67
CA VAL A 87 -9.47 -17.75 -3.62
C VAL A 87 -8.84 -18.97 -2.93
N ALA A 88 -8.26 -18.80 -1.73
CA ALA A 88 -7.74 -19.90 -0.92
C ALA A 88 -8.78 -20.99 -0.63
N THR A 89 -10.08 -20.68 -0.71
CA THR A 89 -11.21 -21.58 -0.47
C THR A 89 -12.02 -21.92 -1.71
N SER A 90 -11.69 -21.36 -2.90
CA SER A 90 -12.49 -21.49 -4.13
C SER A 90 -11.83 -22.35 -5.22
N SER A 91 -12.35 -22.27 -6.43
CA SER A 91 -12.06 -23.11 -7.61
C SER A 91 -10.60 -23.17 -8.06
N VAL A 92 -9.71 -22.26 -7.63
CA VAL A 92 -8.25 -22.38 -7.92
C VAL A 92 -7.65 -23.68 -7.38
N LYS A 93 -8.22 -24.24 -6.32
CA LYS A 93 -7.88 -25.61 -5.87
C LYS A 93 -8.21 -26.70 -6.91
N LYS A 94 -9.01 -26.37 -7.93
CA LYS A 94 -9.40 -27.30 -9.02
C LYS A 94 -8.52 -27.16 -10.26
N GLY A 95 -7.40 -26.42 -10.20
CA GLY A 95 -6.46 -26.25 -11.30
C GLY A 95 -6.74 -25.08 -12.23
N GLU A 96 -7.67 -24.17 -11.90
CA GLU A 96 -7.87 -22.93 -12.64
C GLU A 96 -6.65 -22.01 -12.52
N THR A 97 -6.23 -21.43 -13.65
CA THR A 97 -5.16 -20.45 -13.67
C THR A 97 -5.66 -19.07 -13.21
N LEU A 98 -4.74 -18.17 -12.86
CA LEU A 98 -5.04 -16.77 -12.57
C LEU A 98 -5.78 -16.08 -13.73
N ILE A 99 -5.41 -16.43 -14.98
CA ILE A 99 -6.01 -15.88 -16.19
C ILE A 99 -7.45 -16.40 -16.37
N ASP A 100 -7.70 -17.68 -16.13
CA ASP A 100 -9.05 -18.25 -16.22
C ASP A 100 -9.99 -17.58 -15.21
N THR A 101 -9.52 -17.40 -13.99
CA THR A 101 -10.27 -16.65 -12.95
C THR A 101 -10.56 -15.21 -13.42
N ALA A 102 -9.56 -14.52 -13.98
CA ALA A 102 -9.73 -13.16 -14.48
C ALA A 102 -10.76 -13.09 -15.61
N MET A 103 -10.69 -13.99 -16.58
CA MET A 103 -11.63 -14.04 -17.72
C MET A 103 -13.06 -14.34 -17.26
N THR A 104 -13.21 -15.24 -16.31
CA THR A 104 -14.52 -15.58 -15.72
C THR A 104 -15.13 -14.35 -15.03
N LEU A 105 -14.36 -13.63 -14.24
CA LEU A 105 -14.82 -12.41 -13.55
C LEU A 105 -15.06 -11.28 -14.56
N ASN A 106 -14.24 -11.15 -15.59
CA ASN A 106 -14.41 -10.14 -16.62
C ASN A 106 -15.73 -10.32 -17.40
N ALA A 107 -16.17 -11.57 -17.61
CA ALA A 107 -17.44 -11.88 -18.24
C ALA A 107 -18.68 -11.48 -17.40
N MET A 108 -18.49 -11.22 -16.10
CA MET A 108 -19.53 -10.69 -15.20
C MET A 108 -19.62 -9.16 -15.23
N HIS A 109 -18.78 -8.49 -16.04
CA HIS A 109 -18.75 -7.04 -16.25
C HIS A 109 -18.62 -6.21 -14.95
N PRO A 110 -17.66 -6.49 -14.05
CA PRO A 110 -17.44 -5.61 -12.90
C PRO A 110 -16.88 -4.25 -13.34
N ASP A 111 -17.07 -3.23 -12.54
CA ASP A 111 -16.47 -1.91 -12.77
C ASP A 111 -15.04 -1.81 -12.19
N VAL A 112 -14.81 -2.49 -11.08
CA VAL A 112 -13.50 -2.48 -10.39
C VAL A 112 -13.15 -3.87 -9.87
N LEU A 113 -11.90 -4.28 -10.08
CA LEU A 113 -11.27 -5.41 -9.38
C LEU A 113 -10.22 -4.88 -8.40
N VAL A 114 -10.36 -5.22 -7.12
CA VAL A 114 -9.30 -5.06 -6.12
C VAL A 114 -8.59 -6.38 -5.95
N VAL A 115 -7.34 -6.46 -6.34
CA VAL A 115 -6.60 -7.72 -6.39
C VAL A 115 -5.46 -7.74 -5.38
N ARG A 116 -5.36 -8.82 -4.60
CA ARG A 116 -4.22 -9.13 -3.75
C ARG A 116 -3.67 -10.50 -4.07
N HIS A 117 -2.37 -10.59 -4.35
CA HIS A 117 -1.73 -11.83 -4.81
C HIS A 117 -0.38 -12.07 -4.10
N PRO A 118 0.01 -13.35 -3.85
CA PRO A 118 1.34 -13.67 -3.31
C PRO A 118 2.47 -13.40 -4.29
N ASP A 119 2.22 -13.44 -5.59
CA ASP A 119 3.26 -13.26 -6.61
C ASP A 119 3.32 -11.82 -7.12
N SER A 120 4.54 -11.29 -7.21
CA SER A 120 4.82 -9.97 -7.77
C SER A 120 4.49 -9.92 -9.27
N GLY A 121 3.82 -8.85 -9.71
CA GLY A 121 3.43 -8.68 -11.12
C GLY A 121 2.09 -9.33 -11.51
N ALA A 122 1.51 -10.19 -10.67
CA ALA A 122 0.24 -10.85 -10.95
C ALA A 122 -0.90 -9.85 -11.17
N VAL A 123 -0.93 -8.75 -10.41
CA VAL A 123 -1.96 -7.70 -10.54
C VAL A 123 -1.83 -6.95 -11.86
N LYS A 124 -0.60 -6.69 -12.31
CA LYS A 124 -0.34 -6.10 -13.64
C LYS A 124 -0.82 -7.02 -14.75
N LEU A 125 -0.47 -8.31 -14.69
CA LEU A 125 -0.93 -9.30 -15.67
C LEU A 125 -2.47 -9.32 -15.75
N LEU A 126 -3.17 -9.29 -14.62
CA LEU A 126 -4.63 -9.23 -14.59
C LEU A 126 -5.17 -7.96 -15.24
N SER A 127 -4.56 -6.81 -14.98
CA SER A 127 -5.02 -5.53 -15.55
C SER A 127 -4.98 -5.50 -17.08
N GLU A 128 -4.12 -6.31 -17.70
CA GLU A 128 -4.00 -6.45 -19.16
C GLU A 128 -5.05 -7.42 -19.76
N LYS A 129 -5.75 -8.18 -18.93
CA LYS A 129 -6.71 -9.22 -19.35
C LYS A 129 -8.17 -8.88 -19.06
N VAL A 130 -8.44 -7.80 -18.33
CA VAL A 130 -9.79 -7.41 -17.93
C VAL A 130 -10.18 -6.04 -18.46
N ASN A 131 -11.48 -5.84 -18.63
CA ASN A 131 -12.07 -4.60 -19.18
C ASN A 131 -12.50 -3.60 -18.10
N CYS A 132 -12.20 -3.85 -16.81
CA CYS A 132 -12.52 -2.98 -15.69
C CYS A 132 -11.29 -2.30 -15.11
N ALA A 133 -11.47 -1.35 -14.19
CA ALA A 133 -10.39 -0.77 -13.42
C ALA A 133 -9.79 -1.81 -12.47
N VAL A 134 -8.46 -1.78 -12.28
CA VAL A 134 -7.78 -2.68 -11.34
C VAL A 134 -7.03 -1.87 -10.28
N ILE A 135 -7.22 -2.25 -9.02
CA ILE A 135 -6.51 -1.68 -7.87
C ILE A 135 -5.66 -2.77 -7.22
N ASN A 136 -4.38 -2.49 -7.04
CA ASN A 136 -3.46 -3.37 -6.36
C ASN A 136 -3.65 -3.29 -4.83
N GLY A 137 -4.22 -4.33 -4.24
CA GLY A 137 -4.35 -4.54 -2.79
C GLY A 137 -3.11 -5.17 -2.15
N GLY A 138 -2.02 -5.28 -2.90
CA GLY A 138 -0.72 -5.83 -2.51
C GLY A 138 -0.35 -7.09 -3.29
N ASP A 139 0.78 -7.05 -4.02
CA ASP A 139 1.30 -8.17 -4.80
C ASP A 139 2.73 -8.54 -4.38
N GLY A 140 2.95 -9.78 -4.01
CA GLY A 140 4.24 -10.34 -3.61
C GLY A 140 5.01 -9.45 -2.63
N SER A 141 6.27 -9.20 -2.94
CA SER A 141 7.14 -8.18 -2.30
C SER A 141 7.25 -6.91 -3.15
N HIS A 142 6.43 -6.75 -4.18
CA HIS A 142 6.50 -5.69 -5.17
C HIS A 142 5.89 -4.38 -4.66
N GLU A 143 4.54 -4.24 -4.65
CA GLU A 143 3.91 -2.98 -4.22
C GLU A 143 2.60 -3.18 -3.44
N HIS A 144 2.25 -2.15 -2.66
CA HIS A 144 0.96 -1.97 -1.99
C HIS A 144 0.61 -0.47 -2.00
N PRO A 145 0.19 0.07 -3.15
CA PRO A 145 0.06 1.51 -3.36
C PRO A 145 -0.91 2.17 -2.36
N THR A 146 -2.03 1.54 -2.06
CA THR A 146 -3.01 2.12 -1.13
C THR A 146 -2.49 2.18 0.31
N GLN A 147 -1.56 1.31 0.71
CA GLN A 147 -0.90 1.41 2.01
C GLN A 147 0.07 2.60 2.04
N ALA A 148 0.88 2.79 0.99
CA ALA A 148 1.79 3.92 0.93
C ALA A 148 1.04 5.27 0.91
N LEU A 149 -0.08 5.36 0.19
CA LEU A 149 -0.96 6.54 0.21
C LEU A 149 -1.54 6.81 1.61
N LEU A 150 -1.95 5.77 2.34
CA LEU A 150 -2.44 5.87 3.72
C LEU A 150 -1.34 6.37 4.65
N ASP A 151 -0.14 5.82 4.54
CA ASP A 151 1.02 6.22 5.35
C ASP A 151 1.39 7.69 5.04
N ALA A 152 1.47 8.07 3.76
CA ALA A 152 1.74 9.43 3.32
C ALA A 152 0.67 10.42 3.81
N LEU A 153 -0.62 10.07 3.73
CA LEU A 153 -1.69 10.90 4.26
C LEU A 153 -1.53 11.12 5.77
N THR A 154 -1.18 10.07 6.51
CA THR A 154 -0.94 10.12 7.95
C THR A 154 0.22 11.05 8.28
N ILE A 155 1.34 10.94 7.54
CA ILE A 155 2.51 11.81 7.71
C ILE A 155 2.13 13.26 7.38
N ARG A 156 1.48 13.50 6.23
CA ARG A 156 1.06 14.84 5.80
C ARG A 156 0.15 15.51 6.84
N ARG A 157 -0.81 14.78 7.40
CA ARG A 157 -1.70 15.30 8.46
C ARG A 157 -0.97 15.64 9.76
N ARG A 158 0.11 14.95 10.08
CA ARG A 158 0.89 15.18 11.32
C ARG A 158 1.96 16.26 11.15
N ARG A 159 2.59 16.32 9.99
CA ARG A 159 3.75 17.20 9.72
C ARG A 159 3.43 18.39 8.80
N GLY A 160 2.24 18.43 8.21
CA GLY A 160 1.81 19.45 7.25
C GLY A 160 2.39 19.31 5.85
N ARG A 161 3.39 18.46 5.65
CA ARG A 161 4.12 18.26 4.39
C ARG A 161 4.69 16.85 4.29
N LEU A 162 5.19 16.50 3.11
CA LEU A 162 6.03 15.32 2.86
C LEU A 162 7.44 15.75 2.43
N SER A 163 7.53 16.75 1.56
CA SER A 163 8.81 17.25 1.04
C SER A 163 9.74 17.74 2.14
N GLY A 164 11.02 17.40 2.01
CA GLY A 164 12.08 17.80 2.93
C GLY A 164 12.09 17.06 4.28
N LEU A 165 11.17 16.10 4.50
CA LEU A 165 11.23 15.25 5.70
C LEU A 165 12.31 14.17 5.55
N LEU A 166 12.87 13.77 6.69
CA LEU A 166 13.72 12.59 6.82
C LEU A 166 12.92 11.46 7.46
N VAL A 167 12.67 10.40 6.69
CA VAL A 167 11.83 9.27 7.09
C VAL A 167 12.66 8.01 7.21
N ALA A 168 12.68 7.42 8.40
CA ALA A 168 13.29 6.10 8.64
C ALA A 168 12.24 5.00 8.45
N ILE A 169 12.55 3.97 7.65
CA ILE A 169 11.77 2.75 7.53
C ILE A 169 12.59 1.62 8.14
N CYS A 170 12.10 1.07 9.25
CA CYS A 170 12.83 0.13 10.08
C CYS A 170 12.19 -1.26 10.04
N GLY A 171 12.98 -2.31 9.87
CA GLY A 171 12.49 -3.68 10.00
C GLY A 171 12.77 -4.57 8.80
N ASP A 172 11.82 -5.44 8.45
CA ASP A 172 11.95 -6.38 7.35
C ASP A 172 11.75 -5.69 6.00
N ILE A 173 12.80 -5.10 5.46
CA ILE A 173 12.78 -4.42 4.17
C ILE A 173 12.72 -5.43 3.02
N MET A 174 13.46 -6.56 3.16
CA MET A 174 13.61 -7.58 2.13
C MET A 174 12.26 -8.11 1.63
N HIS A 175 11.33 -8.40 2.55
CA HIS A 175 10.07 -9.05 2.24
C HIS A 175 8.88 -8.07 2.24
N SER A 176 9.13 -6.76 2.40
CA SER A 176 8.08 -5.76 2.58
C SER A 176 7.75 -5.01 1.30
N ARG A 177 6.62 -5.35 0.67
CA ARG A 177 6.01 -4.52 -0.38
C ARG A 177 5.62 -3.12 0.11
N VAL A 178 5.31 -2.98 1.40
CA VAL A 178 5.00 -1.67 2.00
C VAL A 178 6.22 -0.77 2.03
N ALA A 179 7.41 -1.32 2.37
CA ALA A 179 8.65 -0.56 2.29
C ALA A 179 8.88 -0.02 0.88
N ARG A 180 8.77 -0.88 -0.16
CA ARG A 180 9.01 -0.48 -1.56
C ARG A 180 8.05 0.63 -2.01
N SER A 181 6.76 0.47 -1.79
CA SER A 181 5.78 1.50 -2.16
C SER A 181 6.01 2.82 -1.41
N ASN A 182 6.39 2.77 -0.13
CA ASN A 182 6.72 3.99 0.62
C ASN A 182 8.03 4.63 0.13
N ILE A 183 9.05 3.86 -0.27
CA ILE A 183 10.28 4.41 -0.86
C ILE A 183 9.94 5.19 -2.14
N HIS A 184 9.17 4.59 -3.06
CA HIS A 184 8.74 5.26 -4.29
C HIS A 184 7.97 6.55 -3.96
N LEU A 185 6.95 6.46 -3.11
CA LEU A 185 6.10 7.61 -2.77
C LEU A 185 6.88 8.75 -2.10
N LEU A 186 7.66 8.43 -1.08
CA LEU A 186 8.39 9.44 -0.30
C LEU A 186 9.45 10.14 -1.15
N ASN A 187 10.21 9.40 -1.95
CA ASN A 187 11.19 9.98 -2.87
C ASN A 187 10.52 10.87 -3.93
N THR A 188 9.42 10.39 -4.55
CA THR A 188 8.65 11.20 -5.52
C THR A 188 8.14 12.49 -4.89
N MET A 189 7.72 12.45 -3.62
CA MET A 189 7.23 13.63 -2.89
C MET A 189 8.34 14.47 -2.25
N GLY A 190 9.62 14.20 -2.56
CA GLY A 190 10.77 14.99 -2.12
C GLY A 190 11.16 14.80 -0.66
N ALA A 191 10.80 13.69 -0.02
CA ALA A 191 11.35 13.28 1.26
C ALA A 191 12.66 12.52 1.07
N ARG A 192 13.50 12.45 2.12
CA ARG A 192 14.67 11.57 2.17
C ARG A 192 14.32 10.33 2.97
N VAL A 193 14.78 9.16 2.50
CA VAL A 193 14.44 7.88 3.11
C VAL A 193 15.69 7.19 3.63
N ARG A 194 15.65 6.74 4.88
CA ARG A 194 16.61 5.83 5.48
C ARG A 194 16.00 4.47 5.71
N LEU A 195 16.73 3.43 5.38
CA LEU A 195 16.35 2.04 5.67
C LEU A 195 17.22 1.52 6.81
N ILE A 196 16.59 0.95 7.83
CA ILE A 196 17.28 0.49 9.01
C ILE A 196 16.92 -0.97 9.27
N ALA A 197 17.90 -1.88 9.08
CA ALA A 197 17.68 -3.31 9.28
C ALA A 197 19.02 -4.07 9.39
N PRO A 198 19.00 -5.31 9.90
CA PRO A 198 20.12 -6.22 9.76
C PRO A 198 20.48 -6.42 8.29
N LYS A 199 21.74 -6.66 7.96
CA LYS A 199 22.21 -6.88 6.58
C LYS A 199 21.41 -7.96 5.83
N THR A 200 20.96 -8.98 6.53
CA THR A 200 20.16 -10.09 5.99
C THR A 200 18.75 -9.70 5.57
N LEU A 201 18.24 -8.56 6.05
CA LEU A 201 16.90 -8.05 5.76
C LEU A 201 16.95 -6.82 4.83
N ILE A 202 18.08 -6.49 4.25
CA ILE A 202 18.25 -5.45 3.25
C ILE A 202 18.43 -6.10 1.87
N PRO A 203 17.60 -5.76 0.89
CA PRO A 203 17.76 -6.24 -0.49
C PRO A 203 19.07 -5.71 -1.09
N PRO A 204 19.86 -6.55 -1.79
CA PRO A 204 21.06 -6.09 -2.47
C PRO A 204 20.76 -4.97 -3.47
N GLY A 205 21.52 -3.88 -3.41
CA GLY A 205 21.41 -2.76 -4.35
C GLY A 205 20.18 -1.87 -4.14
N ILE A 206 19.55 -1.91 -2.97
CA ILE A 206 18.37 -1.09 -2.64
C ILE A 206 18.70 0.41 -2.68
N GLU A 207 19.97 0.79 -2.51
CA GLU A 207 20.45 2.17 -2.56
C GLU A 207 20.16 2.84 -3.92
N ARG A 208 20.01 2.03 -5.00
CA ARG A 208 19.60 2.54 -6.32
C ARG A 208 18.19 3.13 -6.33
N MET A 209 17.40 2.84 -5.32
CA MET A 209 16.09 3.48 -5.12
C MET A 209 16.21 4.86 -4.44
N GLY A 210 17.42 5.42 -4.28
CA GLY A 210 17.64 6.74 -3.69
C GLY A 210 17.45 6.78 -2.18
N VAL A 211 17.92 5.75 -1.48
CA VAL A 211 17.81 5.61 -0.02
C VAL A 211 19.17 5.46 0.64
N GLU A 212 19.29 5.89 1.90
CA GLU A 212 20.43 5.61 2.76
C GLU A 212 20.17 4.34 3.57
N VAL A 213 21.20 3.49 3.77
CA VAL A 213 21.06 2.22 4.50
C VAL A 213 21.86 2.26 5.79
N PHE A 214 21.22 1.87 6.89
CA PHE A 214 21.81 1.77 8.22
C PHE A 214 21.60 0.37 8.79
N HIS A 215 22.60 -0.09 9.54
CA HIS A 215 22.56 -1.40 10.23
C HIS A 215 22.57 -1.26 11.76
N ASP A 216 22.52 -0.03 12.25
CA ASP A 216 22.36 0.33 13.65
C ASP A 216 21.09 1.21 13.79
N MET A 217 20.28 0.89 14.80
CA MET A 217 19.00 1.59 15.01
C MET A 217 19.24 3.01 15.52
N THR A 218 20.18 3.21 16.45
CA THR A 218 20.44 4.52 17.06
C THR A 218 20.96 5.52 16.03
N ASP A 219 21.94 5.09 15.23
CA ASP A 219 22.51 5.94 14.18
C ASP A 219 21.51 6.22 13.07
N GLY A 220 20.72 5.21 12.69
CA GLY A 220 19.77 5.30 11.60
C GLY A 220 18.59 6.23 11.87
N ILE A 221 18.04 6.25 13.09
CA ILE A 221 16.89 7.09 13.45
C ILE A 221 17.28 8.52 13.85
N LYS A 222 18.56 8.78 14.04
CA LYS A 222 19.03 10.10 14.47
C LYS A 222 18.57 11.20 13.54
N ASP A 223 17.97 12.25 14.11
CA ASP A 223 17.43 13.42 13.41
C ASP A 223 16.29 13.11 12.42
N CYS A 224 15.70 11.91 12.48
CA CYS A 224 14.55 11.57 11.65
C CYS A 224 13.27 12.27 12.12
N ASP A 225 12.53 12.81 11.17
CA ASP A 225 11.20 13.40 11.42
C ASP A 225 10.14 12.33 11.70
N ILE A 226 10.28 11.18 11.05
CA ILE A 226 9.32 10.07 11.09
C ILE A 226 10.10 8.76 11.19
N VAL A 227 9.61 7.85 12.03
CA VAL A 227 10.08 6.47 12.11
C VAL A 227 8.91 5.53 11.80
N MET A 228 9.04 4.75 10.73
CA MET A 228 8.07 3.74 10.31
C MET A 228 8.59 2.36 10.70
N MET A 229 7.85 1.66 11.57
CA MET A 229 8.22 0.31 12.02
C MET A 229 7.48 -0.74 11.21
N LEU A 230 8.23 -1.60 10.51
CA LEU A 230 7.69 -2.76 9.81
C LEU A 230 7.68 -3.97 10.74
N ARG A 231 6.67 -4.82 10.61
CA ARG A 231 6.69 -6.14 11.25
C ARG A 231 7.63 -7.10 10.51
N LEU A 232 8.17 -8.08 11.19
CA LEU A 232 8.84 -9.21 10.56
C LEU A 232 7.82 -10.09 9.81
N GLN A 233 8.07 -10.36 8.54
CA GLN A 233 7.18 -11.16 7.67
C GLN A 233 7.61 -12.63 7.65
N ARG A 234 7.53 -13.28 8.81
CA ARG A 234 8.00 -14.66 9.01
C ARG A 234 7.38 -15.66 8.03
N GLU A 235 6.15 -15.41 7.64
CA GLU A 235 5.42 -16.20 6.64
C GLU A 235 6.03 -16.17 5.23
N ARG A 236 6.94 -15.21 4.98
CA ARG A 236 7.65 -15.03 3.70
C ARG A 236 9.14 -15.37 3.78
N MET A 237 9.64 -15.63 4.99
CA MET A 237 11.04 -15.98 5.20
C MET A 237 11.24 -17.48 4.97
N SER A 238 11.94 -17.85 3.90
CA SER A 238 12.43 -19.19 3.68
C SER A 238 13.94 -19.23 4.00
N GLY A 239 14.31 -19.65 5.22
CA GLY A 239 15.72 -19.70 5.69
C GLY A 239 15.99 -18.94 6.96
N ASN A 240 17.26 -18.91 7.37
CA ASN A 240 17.74 -18.28 8.59
C ASN A 240 18.15 -16.81 8.35
N PHE A 241 17.18 -15.91 8.29
CA PHE A 241 17.44 -14.46 8.14
C PHE A 241 17.81 -13.76 9.44
N LEU A 242 17.45 -14.36 10.58
CA LEU A 242 17.64 -13.80 11.91
C LEU A 242 18.11 -14.88 12.88
N PRO A 243 19.10 -14.58 13.76
CA PRO A 243 19.54 -15.51 14.80
C PRO A 243 18.41 -15.85 15.79
N SER A 244 17.70 -14.82 16.26
CA SER A 244 16.49 -14.97 17.09
C SER A 244 15.62 -13.70 17.06
N ILE A 245 14.33 -13.85 17.37
CA ILE A 245 13.40 -12.71 17.49
C ILE A 245 13.79 -11.82 18.66
N ARG A 246 14.29 -12.42 19.77
CA ARG A 246 14.68 -11.67 20.96
C ARG A 246 15.88 -10.76 20.67
N GLU A 247 16.86 -11.27 19.94
CA GLU A 247 18.04 -10.52 19.53
C GLU A 247 17.64 -9.41 18.55
N TYR A 248 16.81 -9.72 17.55
CA TYR A 248 16.28 -8.71 16.64
C TYR A 248 15.57 -7.58 17.40
N PHE A 249 14.71 -7.90 18.36
CA PHE A 249 14.01 -6.89 19.16
C PHE A 249 14.97 -6.05 20.00
N HIS A 250 16.04 -6.66 20.52
CA HIS A 250 17.05 -5.95 21.31
C HIS A 250 17.78 -4.88 20.49
N PHE A 251 18.13 -5.17 19.23
CA PHE A 251 18.90 -4.26 18.37
C PHE A 251 18.03 -3.35 17.48
N PHE A 252 16.86 -3.79 17.08
CA PHE A 252 16.00 -3.11 16.10
C PHE A 252 14.57 -2.82 16.61
N GLY A 253 14.27 -3.13 17.86
CA GLY A 253 13.00 -2.78 18.48
C GLY A 253 12.97 -1.32 18.90
N LEU A 254 11.83 -0.65 18.68
CA LEU A 254 11.60 0.70 19.17
C LEU A 254 11.13 0.64 20.62
N ASP A 255 11.94 1.16 21.54
CA ASP A 255 11.63 1.23 22.97
C ASP A 255 11.48 2.69 23.45
N ARG A 256 11.23 2.85 24.78
CA ARG A 256 11.11 4.19 25.38
C ARG A 256 12.42 5.00 25.35
N LYS A 257 13.57 4.36 25.22
CA LYS A 257 14.86 5.06 25.13
C LYS A 257 15.04 5.63 23.72
N SER A 258 14.73 4.81 22.70
CA SER A 258 14.79 5.20 21.29
C SER A 258 13.83 6.34 20.94
N THR A 259 12.71 6.49 21.68
CA THR A 259 11.71 7.54 21.45
C THR A 259 11.99 8.86 22.19
N ARG A 260 13.09 8.96 22.91
CA ARG A 260 13.49 10.20 23.64
C ARG A 260 14.60 10.98 22.92
N LEU A 261 14.86 10.66 21.66
CA LEU A 261 15.81 11.36 20.80
C LEU A 261 15.20 12.64 20.20
#